data_7f1a8be144e3002f2410249926f86818
#
_entry.id   7f1a8be144e3002f2410249926f86818
#
_cell.length_a   1.000
_cell.length_b   1.000
_cell.length_c   1.000
_cell.angle_alpha   90.00
_cell.angle_beta   90.00
_cell.angle_gamma   90.00
#
_symmetry.space_group_name_H-M   'P 1'
#
loop_
_entity.id
_entity.type
_entity.pdbx_description
1 polymer ?
#
loop_
_entity_poly.entity_id
_entity_poly.type
_entity_poly.pdbx_seq_one_letter_code
_entity_poly.pdbx_strand_id
1 'polypeptide(L)'
;MSDEQKNTGQPSSGDNIRETGVVNVMTSTSIHKHPTAFFNTRLPVLEVALDVAQMTAHLDPLLAALARPGQTPSVTYAKLLAYKQGNRGLIHYEVAGTEYGEKCVVYGKLYPELGQAERVCQTMQSLRDDCFAGAPLLDVPHALGCIPELSMLVYVPAEGAILSDAIGTESALRYMDLAGEWLGMLHRFALPVEKHFRLATELVNCQAWAALVGHKYPAHADDALRIAKHLQEHASEMAFDTQWPIHKDFHYGHIVVDGGLKVIDFDEMRLGDPNFDLAHFCANLHLLAYRLNNSPFQFSALQSTFLRAYARVTGWEPNERFVYFYAYTCLKIAKQLCSMRGLRPRPEGAEQARQVQLMLDQGIGALPNATRQKLSSKFATAIMEDPNR
;
A
#
# COMPACT_ATOMS: atom_id res chain seq x y z
N MET A 1 34.41 -59.82 -10.64
CA MET A 1 34.93 -59.22 -11.88
C MET A 1 34.26 -57.88 -11.95
N SER A 2 34.92 -56.93 -11.42
CA SER A 2 35.70 -55.81 -11.98
C SER A 2 34.77 -54.68 -12.39
N ASP A 3 34.86 -53.40 -12.09
CA ASP A 3 35.84 -52.63 -11.34
C ASP A 3 35.19 -51.26 -11.04
N GLU A 4 35.56 -50.77 -9.91
CA GLU A 4 35.74 -49.43 -9.43
C GLU A 4 35.92 -48.33 -10.51
N GLN A 5 35.32 -47.15 -10.24
CA GLN A 5 36.20 -45.98 -10.00
C GLN A 5 35.42 -44.85 -9.30
N LYS A 6 36.00 -44.43 -8.18
CA LYS A 6 35.74 -43.20 -7.43
C LYS A 6 36.07 -41.97 -8.30
N ASN A 7 35.27 -40.91 -8.16
CA ASN A 7 35.85 -39.60 -8.28
C ASN A 7 35.19 -38.64 -7.27
N THR A 8 36.05 -38.20 -6.35
CA THR A 8 35.81 -37.16 -5.35
C THR A 8 36.00 -35.78 -5.98
N GLY A 9 34.97 -34.94 -5.89
CA GLY A 9 35.09 -33.53 -6.22
C GLY A 9 34.28 -32.68 -5.23
N GLN A 10 34.97 -32.06 -4.28
CA GLN A 10 34.39 -31.03 -3.43
C GLN A 10 33.94 -29.83 -4.26
N PRO A 11 32.80 -29.19 -3.95
CA PRO A 11 32.48 -27.91 -4.49
C PRO A 11 33.10 -26.81 -3.60
N SER A 12 33.76 -25.91 -4.27
CA SER A 12 34.29 -24.65 -3.78
C SER A 12 33.19 -23.76 -3.17
N SER A 13 33.52 -23.15 -2.05
CA SER A 13 32.83 -22.05 -1.40
C SER A 13 32.61 -20.88 -2.39
N GLY A 14 31.35 -20.68 -2.78
CA GLY A 14 30.89 -19.48 -3.46
C GLY A 14 30.19 -18.57 -2.45
N ASP A 15 30.76 -17.40 -2.24
CA ASP A 15 30.23 -16.35 -1.38
C ASP A 15 28.80 -15.97 -1.80
N ASN A 16 27.85 -16.29 -0.94
CA ASN A 16 26.50 -15.72 -0.99
C ASN A 16 26.57 -14.27 -0.49
N ILE A 17 26.76 -13.35 -1.41
CA ILE A 17 26.46 -11.94 -1.19
C ILE A 17 24.93 -11.88 -1.00
N ARG A 18 24.51 -11.68 0.23
CA ARG A 18 23.11 -11.30 0.53
C ARG A 18 22.90 -9.94 -0.10
N GLU A 19 22.19 -9.90 -1.23
CA GLU A 19 21.57 -8.68 -1.73
C GLU A 19 20.61 -8.19 -0.64
N THR A 20 20.95 -7.09 0.00
CA THR A 20 20.10 -6.36 0.92
C THR A 20 18.83 -5.95 0.16
N GLY A 21 17.69 -6.49 0.60
CA GLY A 21 16.43 -6.35 -0.10
C GLY A 21 15.94 -4.91 -0.13
N VAL A 22 16.23 -4.21 -1.21
CA VAL A 22 15.48 -3.00 -1.59
C VAL A 22 14.10 -3.45 -2.03
N VAL A 23 13.11 -3.11 -1.24
CA VAL A 23 11.73 -3.51 -1.50
C VAL A 23 11.23 -2.87 -2.79
N ASN A 24 11.13 -3.66 -3.84
CA ASN A 24 10.47 -3.30 -5.08
C ASN A 24 8.95 -3.28 -4.89
N VAL A 25 8.42 -2.21 -4.33
CA VAL A 25 6.97 -2.02 -4.04
C VAL A 25 6.11 -1.95 -5.31
N MET A 26 6.73 -1.87 -6.47
CA MET A 26 6.05 -2.01 -7.76
C MET A 26 6.72 -3.09 -8.60
N THR A 27 6.48 -4.36 -8.25
CA THR A 27 6.99 -5.46 -9.04
C THR A 27 6.19 -5.67 -10.32
N SER A 28 6.91 -5.49 -11.40
CA SER A 28 6.77 -6.08 -12.71
C SER A 28 5.41 -6.03 -13.38
N THR A 29 5.17 -5.02 -14.14
CA THR A 29 4.85 -5.29 -15.55
C THR A 29 6.18 -5.62 -16.21
N SER A 30 6.25 -6.70 -16.94
CA SER A 30 7.45 -7.16 -17.65
C SER A 30 8.10 -5.99 -18.35
N ILE A 31 9.32 -5.64 -17.95
CA ILE A 31 10.11 -4.63 -18.64
C ILE A 31 10.64 -5.31 -19.89
N HIS A 32 9.85 -5.31 -20.96
CA HIS A 32 10.39 -5.56 -22.28
C HIS A 32 11.36 -4.41 -22.60
N LYS A 33 12.55 -4.76 -23.11
CA LYS A 33 13.52 -3.80 -23.66
C LYS A 33 12.78 -2.79 -24.52
N HIS A 34 12.75 -1.54 -24.10
CA HIS A 34 11.97 -0.50 -24.74
C HIS A 34 12.62 -0.09 -26.07
N PRO A 35 11.91 -0.18 -27.17
CA PRO A 35 12.17 0.73 -28.29
C PRO A 35 11.74 2.14 -27.84
N THR A 36 12.52 3.14 -28.16
CA THR A 36 12.33 4.56 -27.90
C THR A 36 11.00 5.16 -28.41
N ALA A 37 10.09 4.35 -28.93
CA ALA A 37 8.83 4.77 -29.58
C ALA A 37 7.61 4.84 -28.64
N PHE A 38 7.73 4.59 -27.32
CA PHE A 38 6.61 4.55 -26.37
C PHE A 38 6.50 5.76 -25.43
N PHE A 39 7.24 6.84 -25.68
CA PHE A 39 7.08 8.06 -24.90
C PHE A 39 5.73 8.71 -25.24
N ASN A 40 4.81 8.62 -24.30
CA ASN A 40 3.48 9.17 -24.43
C ASN A 40 3.50 10.67 -24.15
N THR A 41 2.75 11.42 -24.93
CA THR A 41 2.53 12.87 -24.81
C THR A 41 2.10 13.37 -23.43
N ARG A 42 1.67 12.48 -22.50
CA ARG A 42 1.25 12.85 -21.14
C ARG A 42 2.38 12.90 -20.11
N LEU A 43 3.56 12.36 -20.40
CA LEU A 43 4.76 12.52 -19.57
C LEU A 43 5.97 12.90 -20.44
N PRO A 44 5.94 14.09 -21.07
CA PRO A 44 7.03 14.53 -21.96
C PRO A 44 8.36 14.70 -21.22
N VAL A 45 8.31 14.87 -19.89
CA VAL A 45 9.47 15.05 -19.01
C VAL A 45 10.21 13.76 -18.69
N LEU A 46 9.70 12.59 -19.13
CA LEU A 46 10.31 11.30 -18.81
C LEU A 46 11.73 11.15 -19.40
N GLU A 47 11.99 11.70 -20.58
CA GLU A 47 13.31 11.68 -21.20
C GLU A 47 14.32 12.47 -20.36
N VAL A 48 13.96 13.66 -19.93
CA VAL A 48 14.76 14.49 -19.02
C VAL A 48 15.01 13.76 -17.72
N ALA A 49 13.98 13.15 -17.15
CA ALA A 49 14.04 12.42 -15.90
C ALA A 49 14.92 11.14 -15.95
N LEU A 50 15.23 10.63 -17.13
CA LEU A 50 16.16 9.50 -17.32
C LEU A 50 17.56 9.93 -17.73
N ASP A 51 17.78 11.21 -18.03
CA ASP A 51 19.09 11.75 -18.37
C ASP A 51 19.89 12.08 -17.10
N VAL A 52 20.96 11.34 -16.84
CA VAL A 52 21.80 11.46 -15.65
C VAL A 52 22.40 12.85 -15.48
N ALA A 53 22.84 13.50 -16.58
CA ALA A 53 23.49 14.80 -16.53
C ALA A 53 22.48 15.91 -16.20
N GLN A 54 21.31 15.90 -16.84
CA GLN A 54 20.22 16.84 -16.55
C GLN A 54 19.70 16.64 -15.12
N MET A 55 19.49 15.38 -14.69
CA MET A 55 19.00 15.09 -13.36
C MET A 55 20.02 15.44 -12.25
N THR A 56 21.31 15.35 -12.51
CA THR A 56 22.33 15.86 -11.54
C THR A 56 22.09 17.35 -11.25
N ALA A 57 21.87 18.17 -12.29
CA ALA A 57 21.59 19.59 -12.08
C ALA A 57 20.27 19.88 -11.38
N HIS A 58 19.20 19.12 -11.74
CA HIS A 58 17.88 19.27 -11.10
C HIS A 58 17.86 18.83 -9.64
N LEU A 59 18.61 17.77 -9.31
CA LEU A 59 18.63 17.19 -7.97
C LEU A 59 19.64 17.85 -7.02
N ASP A 60 20.62 18.61 -7.54
CA ASP A 60 21.68 19.23 -6.73
C ASP A 60 21.14 19.97 -5.48
N PRO A 61 20.17 20.89 -5.58
CA PRO A 61 19.66 21.60 -4.41
C PRO A 61 18.95 20.69 -3.39
N LEU A 62 18.34 19.59 -3.83
CA LEU A 62 17.65 18.64 -2.98
C LEU A 62 18.60 17.64 -2.30
N LEU A 63 19.69 17.30 -2.98
CA LEU A 63 20.69 16.36 -2.48
C LEU A 63 21.72 17.02 -1.55
N ALA A 64 21.77 18.34 -1.50
CA ALA A 64 22.71 19.09 -0.65
C ALA A 64 22.57 18.69 0.84
N ALA A 65 21.35 18.40 1.31
CA ALA A 65 21.06 17.94 2.67
C ALA A 65 21.61 16.52 2.97
N LEU A 66 21.96 15.75 1.93
CA LEU A 66 22.50 14.39 2.04
C LEU A 66 24.00 14.36 1.79
N ALA A 67 24.64 15.50 1.50
CA ALA A 67 26.03 15.60 1.08
C ALA A 67 26.99 15.19 2.20
N ARG A 68 28.04 14.41 1.86
CA ARG A 68 29.21 14.27 2.73
C ARG A 68 29.96 15.59 2.83
N PRO A 69 30.55 15.89 3.98
CA PRO A 69 31.41 17.06 4.10
C PRO A 69 32.47 17.12 2.99
N GLY A 70 32.48 18.20 2.24
CA GLY A 70 33.45 18.44 1.15
C GLY A 70 33.19 17.67 -0.15
N GLN A 71 32.05 17.02 -0.30
CA GLN A 71 31.63 16.38 -1.54
C GLN A 71 30.32 17.01 -2.08
N THR A 72 30.20 17.03 -3.40
CA THR A 72 28.96 17.41 -4.07
C THR A 72 28.27 16.13 -4.53
N PRO A 73 27.02 15.87 -4.08
CA PRO A 73 26.28 14.71 -4.55
C PRO A 73 26.04 14.77 -6.05
N SER A 74 26.09 13.61 -6.71
CA SER A 74 25.83 13.52 -8.14
C SER A 74 25.08 12.23 -8.48
N VAL A 75 24.17 12.31 -9.46
CA VAL A 75 23.49 11.14 -9.99
C VAL A 75 24.49 10.33 -10.83
N THR A 76 24.62 9.05 -10.54
CA THR A 76 25.50 8.12 -11.28
C THR A 76 24.75 7.15 -12.14
N TYR A 77 23.45 6.93 -11.83
CA TYR A 77 22.60 6.00 -12.56
C TYR A 77 21.13 6.42 -12.45
N ALA A 78 20.35 6.21 -13.52
CA ALA A 78 18.91 6.41 -13.56
C ALA A 78 18.23 5.22 -14.24
N LYS A 79 17.14 4.71 -13.64
CA LYS A 79 16.39 3.57 -14.17
C LYS A 79 14.89 3.74 -13.93
N LEU A 80 14.10 3.58 -14.97
CA LEU A 80 12.65 3.51 -14.87
C LEU A 80 12.25 2.19 -14.19
N LEU A 81 11.67 2.25 -13.00
CA LEU A 81 11.20 1.09 -12.24
C LEU A 81 9.78 0.72 -12.62
N ALA A 82 8.91 1.71 -12.76
CA ALA A 82 7.52 1.51 -13.09
C ALA A 82 7.01 2.66 -13.97
N TYR A 83 6.15 2.31 -14.90
CA TYR A 83 5.48 3.26 -15.76
C TYR A 83 4.02 2.86 -15.96
N LYS A 84 3.12 3.73 -15.57
CA LYS A 84 1.70 3.62 -15.88
C LYS A 84 1.40 4.65 -16.96
N GLN A 85 1.20 4.17 -18.18
CA GLN A 85 1.03 4.99 -19.37
C GLN A 85 0.11 6.20 -19.13
N GLY A 86 0.64 7.40 -19.38
CA GLY A 86 -0.06 8.65 -19.26
C GLY A 86 -0.51 9.03 -17.84
N ASN A 87 0.03 8.38 -16.81
CA ASN A 87 -0.37 8.62 -15.42
C ASN A 87 0.82 8.86 -14.50
N ARG A 88 1.73 7.90 -14.33
CA ARG A 88 2.84 7.97 -13.36
C ARG A 88 4.09 7.30 -13.90
N GLY A 89 5.26 7.82 -13.49
CA GLY A 89 6.54 7.15 -13.65
C GLY A 89 7.26 7.08 -12.31
N LEU A 90 7.92 5.97 -12.00
CA LEU A 90 8.81 5.84 -10.85
C LEU A 90 10.22 5.55 -11.35
N ILE A 91 11.16 6.40 -10.97
CA ILE A 91 12.55 6.33 -11.40
C ILE A 91 13.43 6.12 -10.18
N HIS A 92 14.35 5.20 -10.30
CA HIS A 92 15.41 4.94 -9.34
C HIS A 92 16.65 5.70 -9.78
N TYR A 93 17.22 6.48 -8.88
CA TYR A 93 18.50 7.14 -9.03
C TYR A 93 19.51 6.56 -8.03
N GLU A 94 20.72 6.25 -8.49
CA GLU A 94 21.88 6.06 -7.59
C GLU A 94 22.61 7.39 -7.51
N VAL A 95 22.94 7.80 -6.29
CA VAL A 95 23.58 9.08 -5.99
C VAL A 95 24.89 8.79 -5.23
N ALA A 96 26.00 9.31 -5.73
CA ALA A 96 27.29 9.30 -5.07
C ALA A 96 27.50 10.59 -4.26
N GLY A 97 28.48 10.58 -3.33
CA GLY A 97 28.86 11.77 -2.56
C GLY A 97 27.96 12.08 -1.38
N THR A 98 27.13 11.12 -0.93
CA THR A 98 26.23 11.27 0.21
C THR A 98 26.79 10.63 1.49
N GLU A 99 26.28 11.05 2.65
CA GLU A 99 26.62 10.44 3.95
C GLU A 99 26.04 9.03 4.13
N TYR A 100 25.06 8.64 3.33
CA TYR A 100 24.38 7.34 3.37
C TYR A 100 25.18 6.19 2.73
N GLY A 101 26.49 6.34 2.49
CA GLY A 101 27.34 5.31 1.94
C GLY A 101 27.92 5.67 0.56
N GLU A 102 28.52 4.69 -0.12
CA GLU A 102 29.08 4.91 -1.46
C GLU A 102 27.99 5.15 -2.51
N LYS A 103 26.79 4.57 -2.30
CA LYS A 103 25.62 4.72 -3.15
C LYS A 103 24.38 4.94 -2.30
N CYS A 104 23.79 6.09 -2.43
CA CYS A 104 22.48 6.39 -1.87
C CYS A 104 21.40 6.19 -2.95
N VAL A 105 20.30 5.57 -2.60
CA VAL A 105 19.16 5.42 -3.50
C VAL A 105 18.17 6.54 -3.26
N VAL A 106 17.75 7.21 -4.33
CA VAL A 106 16.70 8.23 -4.33
C VAL A 106 15.68 7.88 -5.39
N TYR A 107 14.41 8.06 -5.09
CA TYR A 107 13.33 7.85 -6.04
C TYR A 107 12.77 9.19 -6.54
N GLY A 108 12.56 9.28 -7.86
CA GLY A 108 11.78 10.31 -8.50
C GLY A 108 10.44 9.78 -8.96
N LYS A 109 9.34 10.33 -8.44
CA LYS A 109 7.98 9.95 -8.83
C LYS A 109 7.34 11.06 -9.65
N LEU A 110 7.09 10.78 -10.93
CA LEU A 110 6.47 11.68 -11.89
C LEU A 110 4.95 11.61 -11.82
N TYR A 111 4.31 12.75 -11.93
CA TYR A 111 2.86 12.89 -11.94
C TYR A 111 2.37 13.60 -13.19
N PRO A 112 1.16 13.28 -13.71
CA PRO A 112 0.58 13.94 -14.89
C PRO A 112 -0.12 15.26 -14.53
N GLU A 113 -0.49 15.46 -13.26
CA GLU A 113 -1.24 16.61 -12.77
C GLU A 113 -0.28 17.61 -12.12
N LEU A 114 -0.30 18.86 -12.60
CA LEU A 114 0.49 19.94 -12.01
C LEU A 114 0.12 20.14 -10.53
N GLY A 115 1.13 20.40 -9.71
CA GLY A 115 0.97 20.60 -8.27
C GLY A 115 0.72 19.31 -7.46
N GLN A 116 0.61 18.14 -8.10
CA GLN A 116 0.43 16.89 -7.36
C GLN A 116 1.71 16.47 -6.64
N ALA A 117 2.86 16.62 -7.26
CA ALA A 117 4.16 16.35 -6.64
C ALA A 117 4.36 17.18 -5.37
N GLU A 118 4.04 18.46 -5.44
CA GLU A 118 4.16 19.40 -4.34
C GLU A 118 3.22 19.04 -3.18
N ARG A 119 1.95 18.75 -3.49
CA ARG A 119 0.97 18.33 -2.46
C ARG A 119 1.41 17.06 -1.74
N VAL A 120 1.87 16.05 -2.47
CA VAL A 120 2.34 14.79 -1.86
C VAL A 120 3.63 15.03 -1.07
N CYS A 121 4.55 15.86 -1.58
CA CYS A 121 5.77 16.24 -0.87
C CYS A 121 5.44 16.91 0.48
N GLN A 122 4.60 17.93 0.47
CA GLN A 122 4.16 18.64 1.69
C GLN A 122 3.48 17.68 2.67
N THR A 123 2.62 16.79 2.18
CA THR A 123 1.99 15.75 3.00
C THR A 123 3.03 14.89 3.71
N MET A 124 4.01 14.37 2.97
CA MET A 124 5.04 13.49 3.54
C MET A 124 5.93 14.25 4.54
N GLN A 125 6.30 15.49 4.26
CA GLN A 125 7.08 16.34 5.17
C GLN A 125 6.30 16.63 6.46
N SER A 126 5.05 17.07 6.38
CA SER A 126 4.21 17.31 7.57
C SER A 126 3.99 16.05 8.39
N LEU A 127 3.81 14.89 7.75
CA LEU A 127 3.69 13.63 8.47
C LEU A 127 4.98 13.28 9.22
N ARG A 128 6.13 13.41 8.57
CA ARG A 128 7.42 13.09 9.16
C ARG A 128 7.80 14.06 10.28
N ASP A 129 7.72 15.36 9.99
CA ASP A 129 8.32 16.41 10.83
C ASP A 129 7.40 16.83 11.98
N ASP A 130 6.08 16.64 11.83
CA ASP A 130 5.08 17.06 12.81
C ASP A 130 4.33 15.86 13.41
N CYS A 131 3.69 15.02 12.57
CA CYS A 131 2.83 13.92 13.05
C CYS A 131 3.63 12.83 13.77
N PHE A 132 4.73 12.39 13.19
CA PHE A 132 5.56 11.29 13.70
C PHE A 132 6.85 11.71 14.37
N ALA A 133 7.12 13.01 14.53
CA ALA A 133 8.35 13.53 15.14
C ALA A 133 8.68 12.95 16.52
N GLY A 134 7.65 12.63 17.33
CA GLY A 134 7.78 12.02 18.65
C GLY A 134 7.63 10.50 18.70
N ALA A 135 7.50 9.83 17.53
CA ALA A 135 7.20 8.40 17.42
C ALA A 135 8.34 7.63 16.74
N PRO A 136 9.39 7.23 17.46
CA PRO A 136 10.64 6.74 16.86
C PRO A 136 10.50 5.46 16.03
N LEU A 137 9.39 4.75 16.17
CA LEU A 137 9.10 3.51 15.44
C LEU A 137 8.14 3.70 14.26
N LEU A 138 7.58 4.91 14.08
CA LEU A 138 6.57 5.22 13.07
C LEU A 138 7.06 6.36 12.19
N ASP A 139 7.00 6.16 10.88
CA ASP A 139 7.51 7.17 9.94
C ASP A 139 6.85 7.04 8.56
N VAL A 140 7.30 7.88 7.63
CA VAL A 140 7.05 7.86 6.20
C VAL A 140 8.38 7.97 5.45
N PRO A 141 8.49 7.68 4.16
CA PRO A 141 9.70 7.93 3.39
C PRO A 141 10.12 9.40 3.47
N HIS A 142 11.42 9.66 3.51
CA HIS A 142 11.95 11.03 3.61
C HIS A 142 11.80 11.77 2.27
N ALA A 143 10.81 12.65 2.16
CA ALA A 143 10.65 13.54 1.01
C ALA A 143 11.71 14.63 1.03
N LEU A 144 12.62 14.61 0.05
CA LEU A 144 13.68 15.61 -0.11
C LEU A 144 13.13 16.91 -0.69
N GLY A 145 12.09 16.83 -1.51
CA GLY A 145 11.46 17.97 -2.15
C GLY A 145 10.75 17.58 -3.46
N CYS A 146 10.45 18.60 -4.26
CA CYS A 146 9.89 18.38 -5.58
C CYS A 146 10.62 19.22 -6.64
N ILE A 147 10.51 18.79 -7.89
CA ILE A 147 10.98 19.49 -9.07
C ILE A 147 9.73 19.87 -9.87
N PRO A 148 9.21 21.13 -9.71
CA PRO A 148 7.93 21.53 -10.30
C PRO A 148 7.90 21.41 -11.83
N GLU A 149 9.00 21.73 -12.50
CA GLU A 149 9.14 21.70 -13.96
C GLU A 149 8.96 20.30 -14.53
N LEU A 150 9.28 19.28 -13.72
CA LEU A 150 9.13 17.88 -14.07
C LEU A 150 7.86 17.25 -13.46
N SER A 151 7.09 18.00 -12.65
CA SER A 151 6.03 17.46 -11.80
C SER A 151 6.51 16.21 -11.03
N MET A 152 7.71 16.28 -10.45
CA MET A 152 8.41 15.16 -9.83
C MET A 152 8.54 15.37 -8.32
N LEU A 153 8.09 14.38 -7.56
CA LEU A 153 8.44 14.21 -6.14
C LEU A 153 9.76 13.44 -6.04
N VAL A 154 10.66 13.90 -5.18
CA VAL A 154 11.96 13.29 -4.91
C VAL A 154 12.01 12.86 -3.44
N TYR A 155 12.36 11.59 -3.17
CA TYR A 155 12.38 11.06 -1.82
C TYR A 155 13.36 9.90 -1.66
N VAL A 156 13.87 9.70 -0.44
CA VAL A 156 14.61 8.50 -0.06
C VAL A 156 13.59 7.38 0.22
N PRO A 157 13.68 6.23 -0.46
CA PRO A 157 12.71 5.15 -0.26
C PRO A 157 12.78 4.59 1.17
N ALA A 158 11.68 4.00 1.63
CA ALA A 158 11.68 3.21 2.85
C ALA A 158 12.47 1.92 2.62
N GLU A 159 13.42 1.65 3.50
CA GLU A 159 14.16 0.38 3.55
C GLU A 159 13.41 -0.61 4.45
N GLY A 160 13.54 -1.91 4.15
CA GLY A 160 12.93 -2.97 4.93
C GLY A 160 12.14 -3.98 4.10
N ALA A 161 11.38 -4.84 4.77
CA ALA A 161 10.49 -5.81 4.17
C ALA A 161 9.06 -5.25 4.06
N ILE A 162 8.27 -5.74 3.11
CA ILE A 162 6.82 -5.46 3.09
C ILE A 162 6.14 -6.20 4.24
N LEU A 163 5.15 -5.58 4.85
CA LEU A 163 4.43 -6.17 5.98
C LEU A 163 3.89 -7.57 5.69
N SER A 164 3.47 -7.86 4.44
CA SER A 164 3.04 -9.21 4.04
C SER A 164 4.07 -10.29 4.34
N ASP A 165 5.36 -9.97 4.22
CA ASP A 165 6.45 -10.92 4.40
C ASP A 165 6.75 -11.16 5.89
N ALA A 166 6.35 -10.20 6.74
CA ALA A 166 6.51 -10.27 8.19
C ALA A 166 5.30 -10.94 8.90
N ILE A 167 4.16 -11.11 8.24
CA ILE A 167 2.92 -11.66 8.85
C ILE A 167 3.08 -13.12 9.32
N GLY A 168 3.96 -13.88 8.70
CA GLY A 168 4.27 -15.25 9.12
C GLY A 168 5.32 -15.37 10.23
N THR A 169 5.83 -14.26 10.75
CA THR A 169 6.91 -14.23 11.74
C THR A 169 6.40 -13.94 13.15
N GLU A 170 7.25 -14.14 14.16
CA GLU A 170 6.96 -13.80 15.57
C GLU A 170 6.68 -12.29 15.77
N SER A 171 7.19 -11.45 14.88
CA SER A 171 6.99 -9.99 14.93
C SER A 171 5.64 -9.54 14.38
N ALA A 172 4.82 -10.41 13.82
CA ALA A 172 3.57 -10.06 13.15
C ALA A 172 2.63 -9.21 14.03
N LEU A 173 2.39 -9.64 15.27
CA LEU A 173 1.51 -8.91 16.19
C LEU A 173 2.06 -7.52 16.54
N ARG A 174 3.38 -7.41 16.72
CA ARG A 174 4.03 -6.11 16.95
C ARG A 174 3.81 -5.15 15.77
N TYR A 175 3.95 -5.63 14.56
CA TYR A 175 3.73 -4.79 13.38
C TYR A 175 2.24 -4.45 13.17
N MET A 176 1.32 -5.33 13.59
CA MET A 176 -0.10 -4.98 13.62
C MET A 176 -0.40 -3.86 14.63
N ASP A 177 0.24 -3.91 15.79
CA ASP A 177 0.12 -2.86 16.82
C ASP A 177 0.64 -1.53 16.28
N LEU A 178 1.84 -1.50 15.72
CA LEU A 178 2.42 -0.30 15.10
C LEU A 178 1.57 0.23 13.93
N ALA A 179 0.98 -0.65 13.11
CA ALA A 179 0.12 -0.23 12.00
C ALA A 179 -1.17 0.45 12.48
N GLY A 180 -1.78 -0.08 13.55
CA GLY A 180 -2.95 0.54 14.17
C GLY A 180 -2.63 1.88 14.80
N GLU A 181 -1.50 1.99 15.50
CA GLU A 181 -1.02 3.24 16.08
C GLU A 181 -0.72 4.28 15.01
N TRP A 182 0.03 3.92 13.96
CA TRP A 182 0.35 4.79 12.84
C TRP A 182 -0.92 5.38 12.20
N LEU A 183 -1.90 4.53 11.90
CA LEU A 183 -3.15 4.96 11.29
C LEU A 183 -3.96 5.85 12.23
N GLY A 184 -3.97 5.55 13.52
CA GLY A 184 -4.63 6.38 14.54
C GLY A 184 -4.01 7.77 14.64
N MET A 185 -2.69 7.88 14.59
CA MET A 185 -1.99 9.16 14.58
C MET A 185 -2.30 9.95 13.31
N LEU A 186 -2.23 9.33 12.12
CA LEU A 186 -2.62 9.95 10.85
C LEU A 186 -4.02 10.55 10.95
N HIS A 187 -5.01 9.77 11.36
CA HIS A 187 -6.39 10.23 11.39
C HIS A 187 -6.63 11.38 12.37
N ARG A 188 -5.86 11.46 13.47
CA ARG A 188 -5.97 12.57 14.43
C ARG A 188 -5.16 13.81 14.06
N PHE A 189 -4.28 13.69 13.08
CA PHE A 189 -3.42 14.79 12.68
C PHE A 189 -4.16 15.76 11.75
N ALA A 190 -4.06 17.06 12.02
CA ALA A 190 -4.70 18.10 11.21
C ALA A 190 -3.90 18.36 9.91
N LEU A 191 -3.96 17.41 8.98
CA LEU A 191 -3.28 17.50 7.71
C LEU A 191 -4.11 18.31 6.71
N PRO A 192 -3.52 19.30 5.99
CA PRO A 192 -4.22 20.09 4.98
C PRO A 192 -4.43 19.27 3.69
N VAL A 193 -5.48 18.46 3.66
CA VAL A 193 -5.88 17.66 2.50
C VAL A 193 -7.02 18.37 1.76
N GLU A 194 -6.82 18.72 0.49
CA GLU A 194 -7.83 19.42 -0.32
C GLU A 194 -8.88 18.51 -0.93
N LYS A 195 -8.51 17.27 -1.23
CA LYS A 195 -9.39 16.32 -1.92
C LYS A 195 -10.30 15.62 -0.92
N HIS A 196 -11.59 15.53 -1.26
CA HIS A 196 -12.58 14.83 -0.44
C HIS A 196 -12.94 13.45 -1.03
N PHE A 197 -13.20 12.50 -0.17
CA PHE A 197 -13.83 11.24 -0.53
C PHE A 197 -15.27 11.50 -0.96
N ARG A 198 -15.63 11.10 -2.16
CA ARG A 198 -16.96 11.33 -2.74
C ARG A 198 -17.72 10.01 -2.82
N LEU A 199 -18.54 9.74 -1.81
CA LEU A 199 -19.32 8.51 -1.73
C LEU A 199 -20.17 8.26 -2.97
N ALA A 200 -20.84 9.29 -3.50
CA ALA A 200 -21.67 9.17 -4.71
C ALA A 200 -20.87 8.62 -5.92
N THR A 201 -19.63 9.06 -6.10
CA THR A 201 -18.74 8.54 -7.15
C THR A 201 -18.40 7.08 -6.90
N GLU A 202 -18.10 6.72 -5.65
CA GLU A 202 -17.76 5.34 -5.30
C GLU A 202 -18.96 4.38 -5.45
N LEU A 203 -20.17 4.84 -5.22
CA LEU A 203 -21.37 4.04 -5.44
C LEU A 203 -21.61 3.73 -6.93
N VAL A 204 -21.35 4.70 -7.81
CA VAL A 204 -21.35 4.43 -9.26
C VAL A 204 -20.29 3.39 -9.62
N ASN A 205 -19.11 3.49 -9.02
CA ASN A 205 -18.06 2.49 -9.20
C ASN A 205 -18.50 1.10 -8.72
N CYS A 206 -19.20 1.00 -7.58
CA CYS A 206 -19.69 -0.28 -7.05
C CYS A 206 -20.60 -1.00 -8.04
N GLN A 207 -21.53 -0.28 -8.71
CA GLN A 207 -22.39 -0.87 -9.75
C GLN A 207 -21.56 -1.42 -10.93
N ALA A 208 -20.58 -0.64 -11.40
CA ALA A 208 -19.69 -1.06 -12.48
C ALA A 208 -18.83 -2.28 -12.07
N TRP A 209 -18.38 -2.32 -10.81
CA TRP A 209 -17.60 -3.45 -10.30
C TRP A 209 -18.43 -4.72 -10.19
N ALA A 210 -19.66 -4.63 -9.70
CA ALA A 210 -20.57 -5.77 -9.63
C ALA A 210 -20.87 -6.32 -11.04
N ALA A 211 -21.11 -5.46 -12.01
CA ALA A 211 -21.31 -5.85 -13.40
C ALA A 211 -20.08 -6.57 -13.99
N LEU A 212 -18.85 -6.06 -13.70
CA LEU A 212 -17.62 -6.70 -14.15
C LEU A 212 -17.41 -8.08 -13.53
N VAL A 213 -17.67 -8.22 -12.22
CA VAL A 213 -17.60 -9.50 -11.51
C VAL A 213 -18.60 -10.49 -12.12
N GLY A 214 -19.86 -10.08 -12.29
CA GLY A 214 -20.92 -10.91 -12.88
C GLY A 214 -20.66 -11.32 -14.33
N HIS A 215 -20.06 -10.42 -15.13
CA HIS A 215 -19.64 -10.74 -16.49
C HIS A 215 -18.54 -11.83 -16.51
N LYS A 216 -17.54 -11.71 -15.64
CA LYS A 216 -16.42 -12.65 -15.60
C LYS A 216 -16.77 -13.97 -14.91
N TYR A 217 -17.61 -13.92 -13.88
CA TYR A 217 -18.03 -15.06 -13.08
C TYR A 217 -19.57 -15.02 -12.90
N PRO A 218 -20.36 -15.51 -13.87
CA PRO A 218 -21.83 -15.45 -13.82
C PRO A 218 -22.43 -16.09 -12.55
N ALA A 219 -21.80 -17.12 -12.00
CA ALA A 219 -22.24 -17.77 -10.76
C ALA A 219 -22.19 -16.83 -9.53
N HIS A 220 -21.43 -15.73 -9.60
CA HIS A 220 -21.25 -14.78 -8.51
C HIS A 220 -21.92 -13.41 -8.78
N ALA A 221 -22.70 -13.31 -9.87
CA ALA A 221 -23.34 -12.06 -10.28
C ALA A 221 -24.31 -11.53 -9.22
N ASP A 222 -25.16 -12.40 -8.70
CA ASP A 222 -26.19 -12.03 -7.70
C ASP A 222 -25.55 -11.56 -6.39
N ASP A 223 -24.48 -12.19 -5.95
CA ASP A 223 -23.76 -11.82 -4.74
C ASP A 223 -23.11 -10.44 -4.87
N ALA A 224 -22.44 -10.17 -5.99
CA ALA A 224 -21.84 -8.89 -6.27
C ALA A 224 -22.89 -7.77 -6.38
N LEU A 225 -23.99 -8.03 -7.07
CA LEU A 225 -25.12 -7.09 -7.20
C LEU A 225 -25.78 -6.82 -5.85
N ARG A 226 -25.95 -7.84 -5.01
CA ARG A 226 -26.52 -7.71 -3.66
C ARG A 226 -25.70 -6.76 -2.78
N ILE A 227 -24.37 -6.89 -2.81
CA ILE A 227 -23.49 -5.97 -2.08
C ILE A 227 -23.64 -4.55 -2.64
N ALA A 228 -23.53 -4.35 -3.96
CA ALA A 228 -23.60 -3.04 -4.58
C ALA A 228 -24.96 -2.36 -4.31
N LYS A 229 -26.07 -3.10 -4.38
CA LYS A 229 -27.42 -2.63 -4.08
C LYS A 229 -27.55 -2.20 -2.62
N HIS A 230 -27.09 -3.03 -1.69
CA HIS A 230 -27.11 -2.71 -0.26
C HIS A 230 -26.34 -1.42 0.04
N LEU A 231 -25.13 -1.26 -0.51
CA LEU A 231 -24.35 -0.04 -0.35
C LEU A 231 -25.09 1.20 -0.87
N GLN A 232 -25.77 1.08 -2.00
CA GLN A 232 -26.56 2.16 -2.58
C GLN A 232 -27.78 2.55 -1.71
N GLU A 233 -28.51 1.56 -1.22
CA GLU A 233 -29.76 1.76 -0.47
C GLU A 233 -29.49 2.37 0.92
N HIS A 234 -28.38 1.99 1.58
CA HIS A 234 -28.09 2.42 2.94
C HIS A 234 -27.12 3.62 3.01
N ALA A 235 -26.64 4.12 1.89
CA ALA A 235 -25.72 5.25 1.85
C ALA A 235 -26.27 6.51 2.54
N SER A 236 -27.58 6.80 2.35
CA SER A 236 -28.23 7.96 2.93
C SER A 236 -28.55 7.82 4.42
N GLU A 237 -28.54 6.60 4.94
CA GLU A 237 -28.81 6.32 6.36
C GLU A 237 -27.53 6.46 7.22
N MET A 238 -26.36 6.45 6.58
CA MET A 238 -25.06 6.52 7.26
C MET A 238 -24.65 7.97 7.50
N ALA A 239 -24.44 8.32 8.77
CA ALA A 239 -23.84 9.59 9.17
C ALA A 239 -22.30 9.49 9.04
N PHE A 240 -21.78 9.61 7.79
CA PHE A 240 -20.34 9.57 7.54
C PHE A 240 -19.63 10.79 8.13
N ASP A 241 -18.52 10.53 8.81
CA ASP A 241 -17.60 11.56 9.25
C ASP A 241 -16.54 11.79 8.17
N THR A 242 -16.56 12.95 7.51
CA THR A 242 -15.77 13.24 6.31
C THR A 242 -14.63 14.22 6.54
N GLN A 243 -14.28 14.48 7.81
CA GLN A 243 -13.30 15.52 8.16
C GLN A 243 -11.89 14.98 8.45
N TRP A 244 -11.69 13.68 8.38
CA TRP A 244 -10.44 13.04 8.75
C TRP A 244 -9.56 12.79 7.53
N PRO A 245 -8.23 13.01 7.62
CA PRO A 245 -7.32 12.62 6.55
C PRO A 245 -7.27 11.09 6.49
N ILE A 246 -7.72 10.51 5.39
CA ILE A 246 -7.64 9.08 5.12
C ILE A 246 -6.58 8.79 4.06
N HIS A 247 -5.85 7.68 4.22
CA HIS A 247 -4.86 7.22 3.26
C HIS A 247 -5.52 6.73 1.97
N LYS A 248 -6.71 6.15 2.08
CA LYS A 248 -7.56 5.58 1.02
C LYS A 248 -7.02 4.31 0.34
N ASP A 249 -5.74 4.00 0.51
CA ASP A 249 -5.13 2.75 0.03
C ASP A 249 -4.23 2.12 1.11
N PHE A 250 -4.65 2.21 2.37
CA PHE A 250 -3.94 1.66 3.52
C PHE A 250 -4.08 0.13 3.56
N HIS A 251 -3.04 -0.59 3.16
CA HIS A 251 -2.99 -2.04 3.20
C HIS A 251 -1.54 -2.56 3.38
N TYR A 252 -1.40 -3.83 3.71
CA TYR A 252 -0.11 -4.46 4.01
C TYR A 252 0.98 -4.27 2.94
N GLY A 253 0.61 -4.10 1.68
CA GLY A 253 1.54 -3.85 0.57
C GLY A 253 2.11 -2.44 0.52
N HIS A 254 1.53 -1.50 1.27
CA HIS A 254 2.01 -0.13 1.41
C HIS A 254 2.64 0.14 2.78
N ILE A 255 3.00 -0.92 3.50
CA ILE A 255 3.65 -0.85 4.81
C ILE A 255 4.99 -1.57 4.72
N VAL A 256 6.06 -0.83 5.01
CA VAL A 256 7.44 -1.30 5.07
C VAL A 256 7.87 -1.40 6.52
N VAL A 257 8.52 -2.50 6.90
CA VAL A 257 8.93 -2.79 8.27
C VAL A 257 10.44 -3.08 8.33
N ASP A 258 11.10 -2.40 9.26
CA ASP A 258 12.52 -2.58 9.58
C ASP A 258 12.76 -2.16 11.04
N GLY A 259 12.42 -3.03 11.98
CA GLY A 259 12.43 -2.67 13.40
C GLY A 259 11.37 -1.64 13.82
N GLY A 260 10.97 -0.75 12.92
CA GLY A 260 9.83 0.18 12.95
C GLY A 260 8.87 -0.07 11.81
N LEU A 261 8.04 0.93 11.51
CA LEU A 261 7.02 0.88 10.46
C LEU A 261 7.01 2.19 9.67
N LYS A 262 7.04 2.10 8.34
CA LYS A 262 6.87 3.23 7.43
C LYS A 262 5.75 2.93 6.44
N VAL A 263 4.86 3.89 6.24
CA VAL A 263 3.80 3.79 5.23
C VAL A 263 4.18 4.58 3.99
N ILE A 264 3.81 4.06 2.83
CA ILE A 264 4.14 4.62 1.51
C ILE A 264 2.88 4.83 0.68
N ASP A 265 3.02 5.58 -0.43
CA ASP A 265 1.99 5.83 -1.46
C ASP A 265 0.82 6.71 -1.01
N PHE A 266 1.11 8.00 -0.80
CA PHE A 266 0.16 9.03 -0.35
C PHE A 266 -0.65 9.68 -1.50
N ASP A 267 -0.63 9.14 -2.70
CA ASP A 267 -1.26 9.73 -3.89
C ASP A 267 -2.79 9.87 -3.78
N GLU A 268 -3.40 8.94 -3.05
CA GLU A 268 -4.86 8.83 -2.95
C GLU A 268 -5.44 9.46 -1.69
N MET A 269 -4.63 10.16 -0.90
CA MET A 269 -5.11 10.80 0.33
C MET A 269 -6.30 11.73 0.09
N ARG A 270 -7.27 11.67 1.00
CA ARG A 270 -8.54 12.41 0.98
C ARG A 270 -8.93 12.83 2.39
N LEU A 271 -9.80 13.83 2.51
CA LEU A 271 -10.65 13.94 3.68
C LEU A 271 -11.81 12.94 3.54
N GLY A 272 -12.06 12.14 4.57
CA GLY A 272 -13.07 11.09 4.52
C GLY A 272 -13.34 10.48 5.89
N ASP A 273 -14.14 9.42 5.90
CA ASP A 273 -14.47 8.69 7.12
C ASP A 273 -13.33 7.73 7.48
N PRO A 274 -12.78 7.77 8.71
CA PRO A 274 -11.67 6.93 9.13
C PRO A 274 -11.98 5.42 9.08
N ASN A 275 -13.26 5.04 9.18
CA ASN A 275 -13.65 3.64 9.04
C ASN A 275 -13.34 3.06 7.66
N PHE A 276 -13.14 3.92 6.64
CA PHE A 276 -12.72 3.48 5.31
C PHE A 276 -11.36 2.76 5.36
N ASP A 277 -10.33 3.38 5.93
CA ASP A 277 -8.99 2.78 5.98
C ASP A 277 -8.94 1.56 6.90
N LEU A 278 -9.65 1.59 8.03
CA LEU A 278 -9.76 0.42 8.92
C LEU A 278 -10.36 -0.78 8.18
N ALA A 279 -11.47 -0.58 7.51
CA ALA A 279 -12.14 -1.61 6.76
C ALA A 279 -11.31 -2.09 5.56
N HIS A 280 -10.63 -1.15 4.88
CA HIS A 280 -9.75 -1.45 3.76
C HIS A 280 -8.58 -2.34 4.20
N PHE A 281 -7.93 -2.00 5.30
CA PHE A 281 -6.85 -2.82 5.84
C PHE A 281 -7.34 -4.21 6.24
N CYS A 282 -8.44 -4.31 7.01
CA CYS A 282 -8.98 -5.57 7.49
C CYS A 282 -9.42 -6.51 6.35
N ALA A 283 -10.06 -5.98 5.30
CA ALA A 283 -10.48 -6.80 4.15
C ALA A 283 -9.28 -7.31 3.34
N ASN A 284 -8.25 -6.47 3.13
CA ASN A 284 -7.01 -6.89 2.48
C ASN A 284 -6.24 -7.91 3.32
N LEU A 285 -6.20 -7.73 4.64
CA LEU A 285 -5.58 -8.68 5.56
C LEU A 285 -6.28 -10.04 5.52
N HIS A 286 -7.61 -10.07 5.37
CA HIS A 286 -8.38 -11.31 5.23
C HIS A 286 -7.97 -12.10 3.98
N LEU A 287 -7.85 -11.42 2.83
CA LEU A 287 -7.37 -12.06 1.60
C LEU A 287 -5.93 -12.57 1.76
N LEU A 288 -5.07 -11.79 2.42
CA LEU A 288 -3.68 -12.21 2.67
C LEU A 288 -3.61 -13.45 3.57
N ALA A 289 -4.40 -13.49 4.65
CA ALA A 289 -4.47 -14.67 5.54
C ALA A 289 -4.89 -15.92 4.78
N TYR A 290 -5.89 -15.81 3.90
CA TYR A 290 -6.29 -16.92 3.02
C TYR A 290 -5.11 -17.39 2.14
N ARG A 291 -4.40 -16.46 1.51
CA ARG A 291 -3.26 -16.78 0.62
C ARG A 291 -2.08 -17.42 1.34
N LEU A 292 -1.88 -17.07 2.60
CA LEU A 292 -0.83 -17.65 3.44
C LEU A 292 -1.27 -18.93 4.15
N ASN A 293 -2.49 -19.45 3.90
CA ASN A 293 -3.08 -20.57 4.61
C ASN A 293 -3.06 -20.39 6.14
N ASN A 294 -3.13 -19.14 6.62
CA ASN A 294 -3.19 -18.86 8.05
C ASN A 294 -4.48 -19.41 8.65
N SER A 295 -4.39 -19.93 9.87
CA SER A 295 -5.59 -20.36 10.58
C SER A 295 -6.52 -19.16 10.84
N PRO A 296 -7.85 -19.38 10.89
CA PRO A 296 -8.79 -18.32 11.27
C PRO A 296 -8.48 -17.67 12.62
N PHE A 297 -7.86 -18.42 13.54
CA PHE A 297 -7.45 -17.94 14.85
C PHE A 297 -6.30 -16.93 14.77
N GLN A 298 -5.25 -17.24 13.97
CA GLN A 298 -4.13 -16.32 13.76
C GLN A 298 -4.60 -15.02 13.07
N PHE A 299 -5.47 -15.14 12.09
CA PHE A 299 -6.06 -13.97 11.42
C PHE A 299 -6.82 -13.08 12.41
N SER A 300 -7.66 -13.66 13.27
CA SER A 300 -8.42 -12.92 14.27
C SER A 300 -7.51 -12.15 15.23
N ALA A 301 -6.39 -12.76 15.67
CA ALA A 301 -5.42 -12.11 16.55
C ALA A 301 -4.74 -10.92 15.86
N LEU A 302 -4.34 -11.05 14.59
CA LEU A 302 -3.72 -9.96 13.82
C LEU A 302 -4.68 -8.77 13.68
N GLN A 303 -5.92 -9.04 13.27
CA GLN A 303 -6.94 -8.02 13.09
C GLN A 303 -7.30 -7.33 14.41
N SER A 304 -7.48 -8.10 15.48
CA SER A 304 -7.80 -7.56 16.81
C SER A 304 -6.68 -6.68 17.35
N THR A 305 -5.42 -7.08 17.17
CA THR A 305 -4.27 -6.28 17.59
C THR A 305 -4.23 -4.94 16.87
N PHE A 306 -4.41 -4.94 15.54
CA PHE A 306 -4.49 -3.72 14.76
C PHE A 306 -5.62 -2.78 15.22
N LEU A 307 -6.84 -3.30 15.37
CA LEU A 307 -8.00 -2.49 15.75
C LEU A 307 -7.90 -1.97 17.20
N ARG A 308 -7.34 -2.77 18.13
CA ARG A 308 -7.09 -2.31 19.51
C ARG A 308 -6.04 -1.20 19.56
N ALA A 309 -4.97 -1.33 18.80
CA ALA A 309 -3.94 -0.29 18.73
C ALA A 309 -4.51 1.03 18.21
N TYR A 310 -5.32 0.96 17.15
CA TYR A 310 -6.02 2.12 16.62
C TYR A 310 -6.99 2.72 17.66
N ALA A 311 -7.76 1.89 18.33
CA ALA A 311 -8.70 2.32 19.37
C ALA A 311 -7.99 3.01 20.55
N ARG A 312 -6.79 2.54 20.95
CA ARG A 312 -5.98 3.19 22.00
C ARG A 312 -5.66 4.65 21.66
N VAL A 313 -5.37 4.94 20.40
CA VAL A 313 -5.01 6.29 19.95
C VAL A 313 -6.22 7.18 19.77
N THR A 314 -7.33 6.63 19.24
CA THR A 314 -8.45 7.42 18.74
C THR A 314 -9.69 7.38 19.62
N GLY A 315 -9.83 6.40 20.50
CA GLY A 315 -11.07 6.08 21.19
C GLY A 315 -12.12 5.44 20.29
N TRP A 316 -11.72 4.91 19.12
CA TRP A 316 -12.64 4.28 18.19
C TRP A 316 -13.33 3.04 18.77
N GLU A 317 -14.59 2.90 18.44
CA GLU A 317 -15.39 1.70 18.71
C GLU A 317 -15.99 1.12 17.43
N PRO A 318 -16.19 -0.21 17.36
CA PRO A 318 -16.85 -0.86 16.24
C PRO A 318 -18.22 -0.27 15.96
N ASN A 319 -18.46 0.08 14.70
CA ASN A 319 -19.69 0.76 14.29
C ASN A 319 -20.17 0.34 12.90
N GLU A 320 -21.38 0.76 12.51
CA GLU A 320 -22.02 0.39 11.24
C GLU A 320 -21.23 0.91 10.02
N ARG A 321 -20.53 2.05 10.13
CA ARG A 321 -19.72 2.63 9.05
C ARG A 321 -18.53 1.74 8.71
N PHE A 322 -17.89 1.14 9.72
CA PHE A 322 -16.84 0.15 9.50
C PHE A 322 -17.35 -1.04 8.70
N VAL A 323 -18.52 -1.59 9.08
CA VAL A 323 -19.16 -2.73 8.38
C VAL A 323 -19.53 -2.37 6.94
N TYR A 324 -20.06 -1.17 6.74
CA TYR A 324 -20.38 -0.63 5.42
C TYR A 324 -19.15 -0.58 4.50
N PHE A 325 -18.06 0.03 4.96
CA PHE A 325 -16.82 0.12 4.20
C PHE A 325 -16.10 -1.22 4.04
N TYR A 326 -16.32 -2.16 4.96
CA TYR A 326 -15.80 -3.52 4.81
C TYR A 326 -16.47 -4.23 3.64
N ALA A 327 -17.80 -4.18 3.53
CA ALA A 327 -18.53 -4.73 2.40
C ALA A 327 -18.14 -4.05 1.06
N TYR A 328 -18.00 -2.71 1.08
CA TYR A 328 -17.48 -1.94 -0.06
C TYR A 328 -16.10 -2.44 -0.51
N THR A 329 -15.18 -2.62 0.44
CA THR A 329 -13.81 -3.05 0.13
C THR A 329 -13.78 -4.48 -0.38
N CYS A 330 -14.60 -5.38 0.16
CA CYS A 330 -14.73 -6.75 -0.33
C CYS A 330 -15.13 -6.77 -1.81
N LEU A 331 -16.11 -5.96 -2.22
CA LEU A 331 -16.51 -5.83 -3.62
C LEU A 331 -15.39 -5.22 -4.48
N LYS A 332 -14.68 -4.19 -3.97
CA LYS A 332 -13.51 -3.58 -4.63
C LYS A 332 -12.42 -4.62 -4.89
N ILE A 333 -12.11 -5.46 -3.91
CA ILE A 333 -11.10 -6.52 -4.03
C ILE A 333 -11.56 -7.60 -5.02
N ALA A 334 -12.82 -8.05 -4.95
CA ALA A 334 -13.38 -9.01 -5.91
C ALA A 334 -13.23 -8.50 -7.35
N LYS A 335 -13.55 -7.22 -7.61
CA LYS A 335 -13.31 -6.58 -8.90
C LYS A 335 -11.82 -6.50 -9.28
N GLN A 336 -10.92 -6.17 -8.34
CA GLN A 336 -9.49 -6.13 -8.61
C GLN A 336 -8.96 -7.51 -9.02
N LEU A 337 -9.42 -8.58 -8.36
CA LEU A 337 -9.14 -9.96 -8.75
C LEU A 337 -9.63 -10.26 -10.17
N CYS A 338 -10.81 -9.77 -10.56
CA CYS A 338 -11.34 -9.93 -11.93
C CYS A 338 -10.50 -9.19 -12.98
N SER A 339 -10.06 -7.97 -12.68
CA SER A 339 -9.32 -7.13 -13.62
C SER A 339 -7.82 -7.41 -13.65
N MET A 340 -7.31 -8.26 -12.78
CA MET A 340 -5.88 -8.58 -12.63
C MET A 340 -5.01 -7.34 -12.37
N ARG A 341 -5.59 -6.26 -11.84
CA ARG A 341 -4.89 -5.01 -11.53
C ARG A 341 -4.61 -4.93 -10.02
N GLY A 342 -3.39 -4.60 -9.67
CA GLY A 342 -3.01 -4.20 -8.30
C GLY A 342 -2.66 -5.33 -7.34
N LEU A 343 -3.32 -6.48 -7.36
CA LEU A 343 -3.10 -7.55 -6.39
C LEU A 343 -1.99 -8.53 -6.84
N ARG A 344 -1.10 -8.87 -5.90
CA ARG A 344 -0.05 -9.87 -6.13
C ARG A 344 0.05 -10.83 -4.93
N PRO A 345 0.37 -12.12 -5.13
CA PRO A 345 0.46 -12.79 -6.43
C PRO A 345 -0.86 -12.74 -7.19
N ARG A 346 -0.81 -12.91 -8.51
CA ARG A 346 -2.01 -12.90 -9.37
C ARG A 346 -2.54 -14.32 -9.49
N PRO A 347 -3.67 -14.67 -8.85
CA PRO A 347 -4.29 -15.97 -9.04
C PRO A 347 -4.90 -16.07 -10.44
N GLU A 348 -4.95 -17.28 -10.98
CA GLU A 348 -5.55 -17.60 -12.27
C GLU A 348 -6.54 -18.75 -12.14
N GLY A 349 -7.42 -18.89 -13.12
CA GLY A 349 -8.36 -20.01 -13.21
C GLY A 349 -9.21 -20.22 -11.95
N ALA A 350 -9.25 -21.44 -11.47
CA ALA A 350 -10.07 -21.83 -10.31
C ALA A 350 -9.67 -21.10 -9.02
N GLU A 351 -8.38 -20.78 -8.84
CA GLU A 351 -7.93 -20.07 -7.64
C GLU A 351 -8.39 -18.61 -7.64
N GLN A 352 -8.39 -17.97 -8.80
CA GLN A 352 -8.96 -16.61 -8.92
C GLN A 352 -10.46 -16.61 -8.57
N ALA A 353 -11.22 -17.60 -9.08
CA ALA A 353 -12.63 -17.73 -8.77
C ALA A 353 -12.88 -17.96 -7.26
N ARG A 354 -12.08 -18.80 -6.61
CA ARG A 354 -12.16 -19.02 -5.14
C ARG A 354 -11.90 -17.74 -4.35
N GLN A 355 -10.90 -16.97 -4.73
CA GLN A 355 -10.61 -15.70 -4.05
C GLN A 355 -11.70 -14.63 -4.29
N VAL A 356 -12.29 -14.59 -5.48
CA VAL A 356 -13.47 -13.74 -5.75
C VAL A 356 -14.63 -14.17 -4.86
N GLN A 357 -14.96 -15.47 -4.81
CA GLN A 357 -16.03 -15.99 -3.94
C GLN A 357 -15.76 -15.65 -2.47
N LEU A 358 -14.53 -15.90 -1.98
CA LEU A 358 -14.15 -15.56 -0.61
C LEU A 358 -14.48 -14.10 -0.26
N MET A 359 -14.09 -13.17 -1.13
CA MET A 359 -14.33 -11.74 -0.87
C MET A 359 -15.81 -11.38 -0.93
N LEU A 360 -16.58 -11.98 -1.82
CA LEU A 360 -18.03 -11.77 -1.88
C LEU A 360 -18.73 -12.35 -0.64
N ASP A 361 -18.35 -13.54 -0.19
CA ASP A 361 -18.87 -14.15 1.05
C ASP A 361 -18.62 -13.27 2.27
N GLN A 362 -17.40 -12.69 2.36
CA GLN A 362 -17.07 -11.74 3.41
C GLN A 362 -17.91 -10.46 3.32
N GLY A 363 -18.08 -9.92 2.13
CA GLY A 363 -18.92 -8.74 1.90
C GLY A 363 -20.38 -8.98 2.26
N ILE A 364 -20.97 -10.10 1.83
CA ILE A 364 -22.34 -10.49 2.16
C ILE A 364 -22.49 -10.76 3.66
N GLY A 365 -21.54 -11.46 4.27
CA GLY A 365 -21.53 -11.72 5.71
C GLY A 365 -21.50 -10.45 6.57
N ALA A 366 -21.03 -9.33 6.00
CA ALA A 366 -21.08 -8.01 6.63
C ALA A 366 -22.45 -7.33 6.51
N LEU A 367 -23.34 -7.76 5.62
CA LEU A 367 -24.64 -7.11 5.43
C LEU A 367 -25.62 -7.39 6.59
N PRO A 368 -26.52 -6.43 6.95
CA PRO A 368 -27.32 -6.47 8.18
C PRO A 368 -28.33 -7.63 8.31
N ASN A 369 -28.77 -8.25 7.22
CA ASN A 369 -29.97 -9.10 7.22
C ASN A 369 -29.80 -10.56 7.65
N ALA A 370 -28.59 -11.03 7.98
CA ALA A 370 -28.43 -12.40 8.49
C ALA A 370 -27.75 -12.44 9.88
N THR A 371 -27.07 -11.36 10.30
CA THR A 371 -26.17 -11.50 11.43
C THR A 371 -25.71 -10.16 12.04
N ARG A 372 -26.59 -9.13 12.09
CA ARG A 372 -26.26 -7.84 12.76
C ARG A 372 -25.61 -8.03 14.13
N GLN A 373 -25.96 -9.11 14.83
CA GLN A 373 -25.32 -9.50 16.10
C GLN A 373 -23.99 -10.24 15.94
N LYS A 374 -23.72 -10.96 14.83
CA LYS A 374 -22.53 -11.82 14.73
C LYS A 374 -21.27 -11.16 14.22
N LEU A 375 -21.34 -10.15 13.34
CA LEU A 375 -20.11 -9.48 12.84
C LEU A 375 -19.72 -8.30 13.73
N SER A 376 -20.65 -7.45 14.16
CA SER A 376 -20.35 -6.47 15.20
C SER A 376 -19.95 -7.15 16.52
N SER A 377 -20.54 -8.30 16.87
CA SER A 377 -20.09 -9.09 18.00
C SER A 377 -18.77 -9.82 17.74
N LYS A 378 -18.49 -10.33 16.53
CA LYS A 378 -17.17 -10.91 16.23
C LYS A 378 -16.05 -9.87 16.30
N PHE A 379 -16.25 -8.67 15.75
CA PHE A 379 -15.29 -7.59 15.86
C PHE A 379 -15.23 -7.02 17.28
N ALA A 380 -16.37 -6.86 17.97
CA ALA A 380 -16.43 -6.43 19.35
C ALA A 380 -15.81 -7.48 20.30
N THR A 381 -16.13 -8.77 20.12
CA THR A 381 -15.53 -9.87 20.91
C THR A 381 -14.03 -9.97 20.64
N ALA A 382 -13.61 -9.87 19.37
CA ALA A 382 -12.19 -9.90 19.01
C ALA A 382 -11.40 -8.70 19.58
N ILE A 383 -12.04 -7.56 19.82
CA ILE A 383 -11.41 -6.39 20.45
C ILE A 383 -11.40 -6.51 21.98
N MET A 384 -12.40 -7.17 22.56
CA MET A 384 -12.57 -7.29 24.02
C MET A 384 -11.87 -8.52 24.64
N GLU A 385 -11.60 -9.56 23.86
CA GLU A 385 -10.83 -10.71 24.36
C GLU A 385 -9.35 -10.34 24.42
N ASP A 386 -8.87 -10.03 25.61
CA ASP A 386 -7.45 -9.92 25.93
C ASP A 386 -6.86 -11.34 26.00
N PRO A 387 -5.94 -11.73 25.10
CA PRO A 387 -5.33 -13.06 25.14
C PRO A 387 -4.39 -13.27 26.34
N ASN A 388 -4.23 -12.26 27.20
CA ASN A 388 -3.38 -12.29 28.40
C ASN A 388 -4.17 -12.21 29.72
N ARG A 389 -5.48 -12.47 29.70
CA ARG A 389 -6.27 -12.71 30.90
C ARG A 389 -6.52 -14.17 31.15
#